data_45e6a4202ab724761d4c28fddf14fa72
#
_entry.id   45e6a4202ab724761d4c28fddf14fa72
#
_cell.length_a   1.000
_cell.length_b   1.000
_cell.length_c   1.000
_cell.angle_alpha   90.00
_cell.angle_beta   90.00
_cell.angle_gamma   90.00
#
_symmetry.space_group_name_H-M   'P 1'
#
loop_
_entity.id
_entity.type
_entity.pdbx_description
1 polymer ?
#
loop_
_entity_poly.entity_id
_entity_poly.type
_entity_poly.pdbx_seq_one_letter_code
_entity_poly.pdbx_strand_id
1 'polypeptide(L)'
;MEVNRNAYLKHFPIDKYVDFVVNRQHSAWDWTQAEQHGKWIESAYLSAVQGDDKELLIKAESVLNRIIDSQEANGYVGATAKSFRSPERPVRGMDAYELYFVFHAFITVYEETGDKKALTAAEKLADYFLQYFGPGKLEFWPSDLRAPENKQKHLDGHSDFAGHSVHYSWEGTLLCDPITRLYELTGKKKYLEWSQWVVSNIDKWSGWDAFSRLDSVADGTLGVDKLQPYVHSHTFHMNFMGFLRLYRITGDKTLLRKVSGAWDDIHERQMYITGGVSVAEHYEHDYVKPLSGNIVETCATMSWMQLTQQLLELTGESKYADAMERLMINHVFAAQDCESGVCRYHTAP
;
A
#
# COMPACT_ATOMS: atom_id res chain seq x y z
N MET A 1 14.19 13.18 -11.78
CA MET A 1 13.51 13.90 -10.66
C MET A 1 13.16 15.34 -11.01
N GLU A 2 14.07 16.13 -11.53
CA GLU A 2 13.80 17.54 -11.85
C GLU A 2 12.62 17.74 -12.83
N VAL A 3 12.57 16.98 -13.91
CA VAL A 3 11.46 17.02 -14.88
C VAL A 3 10.14 16.70 -14.21
N ASN A 4 10.07 15.62 -13.43
CA ASN A 4 8.85 15.22 -12.70
C ASN A 4 8.42 16.32 -11.71
N ARG A 5 9.35 16.89 -10.96
CA ARG A 5 9.08 17.99 -10.02
C ARG A 5 8.48 19.21 -10.73
N ASN A 6 9.15 19.69 -11.80
CA ASN A 6 8.80 20.96 -12.43
C ASN A 6 7.61 20.83 -13.39
N ALA A 7 7.53 19.74 -14.17
CA ALA A 7 6.49 19.57 -15.17
C ALA A 7 5.24 18.85 -14.64
N TYR A 8 5.35 18.04 -13.60
CA TYR A 8 4.24 17.23 -13.09
C TYR A 8 3.81 17.60 -11.66
N LEU A 9 4.68 17.46 -10.65
CA LEU A 9 4.27 17.63 -9.24
C LEU A 9 3.73 19.04 -8.95
N LYS A 10 4.38 20.08 -9.47
CA LYS A 10 3.92 21.48 -9.28
C LYS A 10 2.56 21.76 -9.91
N HIS A 11 2.22 21.08 -10.99
CA HIS A 11 1.01 21.29 -11.77
C HIS A 11 -0.09 20.25 -11.51
N PHE A 12 0.19 19.25 -10.69
CA PHE A 12 -0.80 18.25 -10.34
C PHE A 12 -2.03 18.89 -9.67
N PRO A 13 -3.26 18.54 -10.10
CA PRO A 13 -4.50 19.14 -9.59
C PRO A 13 -4.88 18.59 -8.21
N ILE A 14 -3.98 18.77 -7.24
CA ILE A 14 -4.07 18.16 -5.90
C ILE A 14 -5.33 18.58 -5.14
N ASP A 15 -5.80 19.80 -5.34
CA ASP A 15 -6.97 20.34 -4.63
C ASP A 15 -8.21 19.47 -4.82
N LYS A 16 -8.41 18.92 -6.03
CA LYS A 16 -9.52 18.00 -6.32
C LYS A 16 -9.55 16.80 -5.36
N TYR A 17 -8.39 16.24 -5.06
CA TYR A 17 -8.26 15.05 -4.21
C TYR A 17 -8.34 15.41 -2.72
N VAL A 18 -7.82 16.56 -2.34
CA VAL A 18 -7.94 17.09 -0.97
C VAL A 18 -9.41 17.38 -0.63
N ASP A 19 -10.18 17.88 -1.56
CA ASP A 19 -11.60 18.17 -1.36
C ASP A 19 -12.43 16.93 -1.01
N PHE A 20 -12.07 15.74 -1.49
CA PHE A 20 -12.73 14.50 -1.09
C PHE A 20 -12.62 14.24 0.41
N VAL A 21 -11.47 14.54 1.00
CA VAL A 21 -11.19 14.34 2.42
C VAL A 21 -11.77 15.46 3.28
N VAL A 22 -11.65 16.69 2.82
CA VAL A 22 -12.17 17.87 3.57
C VAL A 22 -13.69 17.86 3.65
N ASN A 23 -14.36 17.56 2.53
CA ASN A 23 -15.81 17.59 2.44
C ASN A 23 -16.49 16.31 2.92
N ARG A 24 -15.84 15.15 2.84
CA ARG A 24 -16.33 13.82 3.28
C ARG A 24 -17.77 13.53 2.87
N GLN A 25 -18.03 13.59 1.58
CA GLN A 25 -19.39 13.38 1.05
C GLN A 25 -19.58 12.00 0.40
N HIS A 26 -18.53 11.17 0.38
CA HIS A 26 -18.55 9.92 -0.35
C HIS A 26 -19.24 8.79 0.42
N SER A 27 -19.89 7.92 -0.33
CA SER A 27 -20.52 6.72 0.17
C SER A 27 -19.49 5.58 0.31
N ALA A 28 -19.92 4.47 0.89
CA ALA A 28 -19.10 3.28 1.11
C ALA A 28 -18.49 2.66 -0.15
N TRP A 29 -19.04 2.95 -1.31
CA TRP A 29 -18.72 2.27 -2.57
C TRP A 29 -17.94 3.15 -3.56
N ASP A 30 -17.75 4.43 -3.22
CA ASP A 30 -17.07 5.35 -4.12
C ASP A 30 -15.55 5.18 -3.95
N TRP A 31 -14.88 4.73 -4.99
CA TRP A 31 -13.44 4.88 -5.07
C TRP A 31 -13.12 6.33 -5.44
N THR A 32 -12.72 7.08 -4.46
CA THR A 32 -12.48 8.52 -4.59
C THR A 32 -11.10 8.85 -5.13
N GLN A 33 -10.21 7.84 -5.23
CA GLN A 33 -8.79 8.06 -5.47
C GLN A 33 -8.16 9.01 -4.41
N ALA A 34 -8.68 8.99 -3.19
CA ALA A 34 -8.20 9.86 -2.12
C ALA A 34 -6.77 9.53 -1.70
N GLU A 35 -6.24 8.36 -2.06
CA GLU A 35 -4.83 8.02 -1.92
C GLU A 35 -3.89 9.00 -2.63
N GLN A 36 -4.37 9.71 -3.66
CA GLN A 36 -3.55 10.63 -4.43
C GLN A 36 -3.01 11.80 -3.59
N HIS A 37 -3.75 12.28 -2.61
CA HIS A 37 -3.25 13.36 -1.76
C HIS A 37 -2.11 12.89 -0.84
N GLY A 38 -2.19 11.68 -0.27
CA GLY A 38 -1.09 11.10 0.51
C GLY A 38 0.16 10.88 -0.33
N LYS A 39 0.00 10.22 -1.48
CA LYS A 39 1.09 9.99 -2.46
C LYS A 39 1.74 11.30 -2.90
N TRP A 40 0.92 12.31 -3.21
CA TRP A 40 1.42 13.60 -3.67
C TRP A 40 2.18 14.35 -2.59
N ILE A 41 1.67 14.41 -1.34
CA ILE A 41 2.33 15.09 -0.23
C ILE A 41 3.72 14.48 -0.01
N GLU A 42 3.81 13.17 0.15
CA GLU A 42 5.08 12.49 0.37
C GLU A 42 6.07 12.78 -0.76
N SER A 43 5.64 12.61 -2.02
CA SER A 43 6.48 12.87 -3.19
C SER A 43 6.90 14.33 -3.31
N ALA A 44 5.99 15.27 -3.00
CA ALA A 44 6.26 16.70 -3.07
C ALA A 44 7.28 17.13 -2.00
N TYR A 45 7.13 16.66 -0.75
CA TYR A 45 8.09 16.94 0.32
C TYR A 45 9.47 16.41 -0.01
N LEU A 46 9.60 15.12 -0.33
CA LEU A 46 10.89 14.52 -0.65
C LEU A 46 11.55 15.19 -1.85
N SER A 47 10.77 15.48 -2.90
CA SER A 47 11.29 16.16 -4.10
C SER A 47 11.68 17.62 -3.83
N ALA A 48 10.92 18.32 -2.97
CA ALA A 48 11.20 19.71 -2.61
C ALA A 48 12.47 19.81 -1.75
N VAL A 49 12.62 18.96 -0.75
CA VAL A 49 13.80 18.92 0.12
C VAL A 49 15.05 18.59 -0.69
N GLN A 50 15.02 17.54 -1.51
CA GLN A 50 16.15 17.15 -2.36
C GLN A 50 16.52 18.20 -3.40
N GLY A 51 15.55 18.96 -3.89
CA GLY A 51 15.74 19.95 -4.95
C GLY A 51 15.86 21.40 -4.47
N ASP A 52 15.85 21.66 -3.16
CA ASP A 52 15.78 23.00 -2.54
C ASP A 52 14.64 23.85 -3.14
N ASP A 53 13.47 23.23 -3.38
CA ASP A 53 12.32 23.85 -4.04
C ASP A 53 11.33 24.40 -3.01
N LYS A 54 11.54 25.64 -2.61
CA LYS A 54 10.72 26.32 -1.59
C LYS A 54 9.25 26.51 -1.99
N GLU A 55 8.97 26.72 -3.28
CA GLU A 55 7.62 26.89 -3.80
C GLU A 55 6.81 25.60 -3.64
N LEU A 56 7.39 24.47 -4.05
CA LEU A 56 6.75 23.17 -3.91
C LEU A 56 6.59 22.79 -2.44
N LEU A 57 7.57 23.11 -1.58
CA LEU A 57 7.49 22.85 -0.15
C LEU A 57 6.34 23.61 0.49
N ILE A 58 6.19 24.92 0.23
CA ILE A 58 5.07 25.74 0.72
C ILE A 58 3.72 25.18 0.26
N LYS A 59 3.63 24.75 -1.02
CA LYS A 59 2.41 24.13 -1.54
C LYS A 59 2.09 22.82 -0.79
N ALA A 60 3.09 21.96 -0.58
CA ALA A 60 2.93 20.69 0.14
C ALA A 60 2.52 20.90 1.60
N GLU A 61 3.11 21.85 2.30
CA GLU A 61 2.73 22.24 3.67
C GLU A 61 1.27 22.75 3.73
N SER A 62 0.85 23.56 2.77
CA SER A 62 -0.53 24.05 2.69
C SER A 62 -1.52 22.90 2.53
N VAL A 63 -1.22 21.95 1.65
CA VAL A 63 -2.06 20.76 1.42
C VAL A 63 -2.10 19.89 2.67
N LEU A 64 -0.95 19.61 3.28
CA LEU A 64 -0.85 18.84 4.52
C LEU A 64 -1.71 19.44 5.63
N ASN A 65 -1.58 20.74 5.86
CA ASN A 65 -2.33 21.44 6.91
C ASN A 65 -3.85 21.34 6.69
N ARG A 66 -4.34 21.48 5.45
CA ARG A 66 -5.77 21.31 5.13
C ARG A 66 -6.26 19.90 5.49
N ILE A 67 -5.47 18.87 5.25
CA ILE A 67 -5.82 17.48 5.60
C ILE A 67 -5.82 17.30 7.12
N ILE A 68 -4.78 17.78 7.82
CA ILE A 68 -4.71 17.71 9.29
C ILE A 68 -5.88 18.47 9.94
N ASP A 69 -6.20 19.66 9.47
CA ASP A 69 -7.29 20.48 10.00
C ASP A 69 -8.66 19.82 9.75
N SER A 70 -8.77 18.96 8.72
CA SER A 70 -9.98 18.21 8.42
C SER A 70 -10.14 16.93 9.26
N GLN A 71 -9.10 16.52 10.02
CA GLN A 71 -9.15 15.31 10.82
C GLN A 71 -10.21 15.39 11.90
N GLU A 72 -11.10 14.39 11.96
CA GLU A 72 -12.14 14.32 12.99
C GLU A 72 -11.56 14.16 14.40
N ALA A 73 -12.33 14.54 15.42
CA ALA A 73 -11.90 14.43 16.82
C ALA A 73 -11.53 13.01 17.24
N ASN A 74 -12.15 12.00 16.61
CA ASN A 74 -11.85 10.58 16.83
C ASN A 74 -10.61 10.07 16.08
N GLY A 75 -10.00 10.92 15.23
CA GLY A 75 -8.80 10.61 14.47
C GLY A 75 -9.02 10.21 13.00
N TYR A 76 -10.26 10.03 12.55
CA TYR A 76 -10.54 9.68 11.16
C TYR A 76 -10.21 10.84 10.21
N VAL A 77 -9.61 10.53 9.05
CA VAL A 77 -9.19 11.52 8.05
C VAL A 77 -9.46 11.04 6.60
N GLY A 78 -10.28 10.00 6.43
CA GLY A 78 -10.65 9.49 5.11
C GLY A 78 -11.77 10.28 4.42
N ALA A 79 -12.14 9.85 3.23
CA ALA A 79 -13.14 10.50 2.37
C ALA A 79 -14.59 10.10 2.69
N THR A 80 -14.79 8.99 3.42
CA THR A 80 -16.13 8.45 3.69
C THR A 80 -16.90 9.31 4.68
N ALA A 81 -18.11 9.74 4.30
CA ALA A 81 -18.96 10.53 5.16
C ALA A 81 -19.34 9.80 6.45
N LYS A 82 -19.49 10.56 7.55
CA LYS A 82 -19.80 9.99 8.87
C LYS A 82 -21.10 9.19 8.89
N SER A 83 -22.09 9.55 8.07
CA SER A 83 -23.38 8.85 7.96
C SER A 83 -23.25 7.43 7.41
N PHE A 84 -22.16 7.10 6.75
CA PHE A 84 -21.88 5.75 6.23
C PHE A 84 -20.96 4.93 7.14
N ARG A 85 -20.51 5.48 8.25
CA ARG A 85 -19.66 4.80 9.23
C ARG A 85 -20.41 4.54 10.53
N SER A 86 -20.16 3.40 11.16
CA SER A 86 -20.70 3.02 12.48
C SER A 86 -19.63 2.30 13.31
N PRO A 87 -19.83 2.08 14.61
CA PRO A 87 -18.89 1.28 15.41
C PRO A 87 -18.64 -0.11 14.85
N GLU A 88 -19.65 -0.74 14.23
CA GLU A 88 -19.58 -2.09 13.64
C GLU A 88 -18.94 -2.05 12.24
N ARG A 89 -18.95 -0.89 11.60
CA ARG A 89 -18.31 -0.61 10.29
C ARG A 89 -17.65 0.76 10.31
N PRO A 90 -16.52 0.89 11.04
CA PRO A 90 -15.85 2.20 11.20
C PRO A 90 -15.14 2.66 9.92
N VAL A 91 -14.92 1.74 9.00
CA VAL A 91 -14.26 1.96 7.69
C VAL A 91 -15.15 1.49 6.56
N ARG A 92 -14.96 2.06 5.39
CA ARG A 92 -15.73 1.75 4.18
C ARG A 92 -14.84 1.75 2.95
N GLY A 93 -15.31 1.05 1.90
CA GLY A 93 -14.67 1.06 0.60
C GLY A 93 -13.16 0.88 0.69
N MET A 94 -12.44 1.77 0.06
CA MET A 94 -10.99 1.78 -0.05
C MET A 94 -10.26 2.47 1.12
N ASP A 95 -10.94 2.75 2.23
CA ASP A 95 -10.37 3.53 3.36
C ASP A 95 -8.99 3.05 3.79
N ALA A 96 -8.75 1.75 3.92
CA ALA A 96 -7.43 1.27 4.35
C ALA A 96 -6.34 1.59 3.35
N TYR A 97 -6.62 1.39 2.06
CA TYR A 97 -5.69 1.68 0.98
C TYR A 97 -5.41 3.19 0.87
N GLU A 98 -6.46 4.00 0.86
CA GLU A 98 -6.33 5.44 0.78
C GLU A 98 -5.59 6.01 2.01
N LEU A 99 -5.94 5.56 3.21
CA LEU A 99 -5.34 6.01 4.46
C LEU A 99 -3.92 5.51 4.68
N TYR A 100 -3.51 4.41 4.06
CA TYR A 100 -2.11 3.96 4.06
C TYR A 100 -1.17 5.09 3.58
N PHE A 101 -1.50 5.71 2.47
CA PHE A 101 -0.67 6.80 1.92
C PHE A 101 -0.74 8.09 2.75
N VAL A 102 -1.87 8.35 3.39
CA VAL A 102 -2.00 9.47 4.33
C VAL A 102 -1.11 9.27 5.56
N PHE A 103 -1.08 8.05 6.10
CA PHE A 103 -0.16 7.70 7.18
C PHE A 103 1.28 7.95 6.78
N HIS A 104 1.69 7.41 5.62
CA HIS A 104 3.05 7.58 5.12
C HIS A 104 3.39 9.06 4.96
N ALA A 105 2.49 9.85 4.38
CA ALA A 105 2.68 11.30 4.23
C ALA A 105 2.91 12.00 5.59
N PHE A 106 2.07 11.71 6.59
CA PHE A 106 2.23 12.30 7.91
C PHE A 106 3.56 11.91 8.58
N ILE A 107 3.95 10.64 8.48
CA ILE A 107 5.17 10.12 9.08
C ILE A 107 6.40 10.70 8.36
N THR A 108 6.42 10.65 7.03
CA THR A 108 7.53 11.17 6.23
C THR A 108 7.75 12.67 6.46
N VAL A 109 6.66 13.46 6.51
CA VAL A 109 6.79 14.89 6.84
C VAL A 109 7.39 15.08 8.23
N TYR A 110 6.97 14.31 9.24
CA TYR A 110 7.58 14.40 10.56
C TYR A 110 9.07 14.03 10.55
N GLU A 111 9.46 12.97 9.85
CA GLU A 111 10.86 12.54 9.76
C GLU A 111 11.74 13.57 9.05
N GLU A 112 11.24 14.20 7.99
CA GLU A 112 12.00 15.19 7.22
C GLU A 112 12.06 16.57 7.89
N THR A 113 11.04 16.95 8.67
CA THR A 113 10.91 18.33 9.18
C THR A 113 10.87 18.45 10.69
N GLY A 114 10.57 17.38 11.41
CA GLY A 114 10.29 17.39 12.84
C GLY A 114 8.90 17.94 13.20
N ASP A 115 7.98 18.10 12.22
CA ASP A 115 6.66 18.66 12.47
C ASP A 115 5.83 17.79 13.41
N LYS A 116 5.66 18.26 14.64
CA LYS A 116 4.86 17.60 15.69
C LYS A 116 3.38 17.49 15.35
N LYS A 117 2.83 18.35 14.48
CA LYS A 117 1.43 18.28 14.07
C LYS A 117 1.22 17.06 13.18
N ALA A 118 2.13 16.81 12.24
CA ALA A 118 2.09 15.64 11.37
C ALA A 118 2.18 14.34 12.20
N LEU A 119 3.11 14.26 13.16
CA LEU A 119 3.20 13.11 14.07
C LEU A 119 1.91 12.92 14.88
N THR A 120 1.36 13.99 15.43
CA THR A 120 0.11 13.93 16.20
C THR A 120 -1.07 13.47 15.34
N ALA A 121 -1.13 13.89 14.09
CA ALA A 121 -2.16 13.45 13.15
C ALA A 121 -2.02 11.95 12.84
N ALA A 122 -0.80 11.46 12.62
CA ALA A 122 -0.52 10.04 12.43
C ALA A 122 -0.93 9.22 13.67
N GLU A 123 -0.58 9.68 14.87
CA GLU A 123 -0.97 9.00 16.11
C GLU A 123 -2.50 8.94 16.29
N LYS A 124 -3.21 10.02 16.03
CA LYS A 124 -4.69 10.04 16.10
C LYS A 124 -5.30 9.07 15.09
N LEU A 125 -4.75 8.99 13.88
CA LEU A 125 -5.23 8.06 12.86
C LEU A 125 -4.97 6.61 13.28
N ALA A 126 -3.79 6.29 13.83
CA ALA A 126 -3.50 4.98 14.39
C ALA A 126 -4.48 4.64 15.53
N ASP A 127 -4.67 5.56 16.45
CA ASP A 127 -5.58 5.37 17.59
C ASP A 127 -7.03 5.14 17.16
N TYR A 128 -7.46 5.74 16.03
CA TYR A 128 -8.76 5.44 15.42
C TYR A 128 -8.88 3.94 15.07
N PHE A 129 -7.88 3.36 14.40
CA PHE A 129 -7.91 1.93 14.08
C PHE A 129 -7.82 1.06 15.34
N LEU A 130 -6.97 1.39 16.27
CA LEU A 130 -6.84 0.66 17.54
C LEU A 130 -8.09 0.76 18.41
N GLN A 131 -8.90 1.81 18.26
CA GLN A 131 -10.17 1.95 18.97
C GLN A 131 -11.18 0.88 18.53
N TYR A 132 -11.27 0.61 17.24
CA TYR A 132 -12.29 -0.26 16.67
C TYR A 132 -11.81 -1.69 16.43
N PHE A 133 -10.54 -1.89 16.12
CA PHE A 133 -9.98 -3.18 15.74
C PHE A 133 -8.99 -3.69 16.77
N GLY A 134 -9.12 -4.97 17.12
CA GLY A 134 -8.22 -5.61 18.09
C GLY A 134 -8.89 -6.72 18.89
N PRO A 135 -8.17 -7.34 19.85
CA PRO A 135 -8.73 -8.37 20.71
C PRO A 135 -9.97 -7.87 21.47
N GLY A 136 -11.07 -8.61 21.35
CA GLY A 136 -12.35 -8.26 22.00
C GLY A 136 -13.09 -7.08 21.35
N LYS A 137 -12.66 -6.64 20.18
CA LYS A 137 -13.30 -5.63 19.33
C LYS A 137 -13.65 -6.26 17.99
N LEU A 138 -13.64 -5.47 16.90
CA LEU A 138 -13.69 -6.06 15.55
C LEU A 138 -12.38 -6.84 15.30
N GLU A 139 -12.52 -8.14 15.13
CA GLU A 139 -11.41 -9.06 14.86
C GLU A 139 -11.35 -9.49 13.40
N PHE A 140 -11.92 -8.67 12.52
CA PHE A 140 -11.93 -8.87 11.07
C PHE A 140 -12.06 -7.52 10.36
N TRP A 141 -11.58 -7.46 9.12
CA TRP A 141 -11.85 -6.31 8.26
C TRP A 141 -13.28 -6.41 7.71
N PRO A 142 -14.09 -5.35 7.77
CA PRO A 142 -15.47 -5.36 7.30
C PRO A 142 -15.54 -5.35 5.77
N SER A 143 -15.27 -6.49 5.16
CA SER A 143 -15.32 -6.71 3.72
C SER A 143 -16.57 -7.50 3.32
N ASP A 144 -17.20 -7.12 2.23
CA ASP A 144 -18.36 -7.84 1.71
C ASP A 144 -17.98 -9.22 1.14
N LEU A 145 -16.72 -9.46 0.84
CA LEU A 145 -16.21 -10.79 0.45
C LEU A 145 -16.24 -11.83 1.55
N ARG A 146 -16.44 -11.44 2.79
CA ARG A 146 -16.61 -12.40 3.87
C ARG A 146 -17.96 -13.14 3.79
N ALA A 147 -18.95 -12.56 3.10
CA ALA A 147 -20.22 -13.23 2.85
C ALA A 147 -20.01 -14.46 1.96
N PRO A 148 -20.51 -15.67 2.34
CA PRO A 148 -20.27 -16.91 1.58
C PRO A 148 -20.67 -16.81 0.12
N GLU A 149 -21.78 -16.13 -0.18
CA GLU A 149 -22.28 -15.91 -1.53
C GLU A 149 -21.33 -15.04 -2.38
N ASN A 150 -20.71 -14.03 -1.80
CA ASN A 150 -19.76 -13.18 -2.48
C ASN A 150 -18.41 -13.89 -2.66
N LYS A 151 -18.02 -14.68 -1.66
CA LYS A 151 -16.83 -15.55 -1.75
C LYS A 151 -16.98 -16.55 -2.91
N GLN A 152 -18.14 -17.18 -3.03
CA GLN A 152 -18.41 -18.14 -4.12
C GLN A 152 -18.37 -17.45 -5.49
N LYS A 153 -19.02 -16.28 -5.62
CA LYS A 153 -18.97 -15.50 -6.88
C LYS A 153 -17.54 -15.16 -7.29
N HIS A 154 -16.68 -14.79 -6.34
CA HIS A 154 -15.28 -14.54 -6.62
C HIS A 154 -14.57 -15.80 -7.15
N LEU A 155 -14.77 -16.96 -6.49
CA LEU A 155 -14.18 -18.23 -6.90
C LEU A 155 -14.69 -18.70 -8.29
N ASP A 156 -15.92 -18.35 -8.64
CA ASP A 156 -16.53 -18.65 -9.94
C ASP A 156 -16.05 -17.71 -11.06
N GLY A 157 -15.14 -16.78 -10.78
CA GLY A 157 -14.55 -15.89 -11.77
C GLY A 157 -15.46 -14.75 -12.24
N HIS A 158 -16.48 -14.38 -11.45
CA HIS A 158 -17.29 -13.21 -11.73
C HIS A 158 -16.48 -11.92 -11.56
N SER A 159 -16.11 -11.32 -12.68
CA SER A 159 -15.17 -10.21 -12.81
C SER A 159 -15.53 -8.96 -12.01
N ASP A 160 -16.80 -8.74 -11.70
CA ASP A 160 -17.27 -7.59 -10.93
C ASP A 160 -16.75 -7.58 -9.48
N PHE A 161 -16.25 -8.72 -9.00
CA PHE A 161 -15.63 -8.88 -7.71
C PHE A 161 -14.08 -9.04 -7.77
N ALA A 162 -13.52 -9.39 -8.93
CA ALA A 162 -12.11 -9.74 -9.02
C ALA A 162 -11.18 -8.54 -8.73
N GLY A 163 -11.49 -7.35 -9.24
CA GLY A 163 -10.67 -6.15 -8.99
C GLY A 163 -10.89 -5.53 -7.61
N HIS A 164 -12.11 -5.53 -7.11
CA HIS A 164 -12.46 -4.93 -5.83
C HIS A 164 -12.25 -5.87 -4.64
N SER A 165 -12.31 -7.16 -4.86
CA SER A 165 -12.32 -8.19 -3.81
C SER A 165 -10.99 -8.33 -3.09
N VAL A 166 -9.90 -8.18 -3.80
CA VAL A 166 -8.55 -8.36 -3.26
C VAL A 166 -8.17 -7.18 -2.38
N HIS A 167 -8.59 -6.00 -2.75
CA HIS A 167 -8.46 -4.81 -1.94
C HIS A 167 -9.19 -4.95 -0.60
N TYR A 168 -10.35 -5.58 -0.57
CA TYR A 168 -11.17 -5.66 0.64
C TYR A 168 -10.75 -6.75 1.65
N SER A 169 -10.06 -7.79 1.25
CA SER A 169 -9.69 -8.88 2.17
C SER A 169 -8.35 -8.68 2.86
N TRP A 170 -7.36 -8.14 2.15
CA TRP A 170 -6.01 -7.90 2.68
C TRP A 170 -5.75 -6.45 3.06
N GLU A 171 -6.54 -5.50 2.60
CA GLU A 171 -6.27 -4.07 2.76
C GLU A 171 -6.09 -3.61 4.19
N GLY A 172 -6.89 -4.14 5.10
CA GLY A 172 -6.74 -3.80 6.52
C GLY A 172 -5.36 -4.11 7.07
N THR A 173 -4.67 -5.09 6.49
CA THR A 173 -3.33 -5.49 6.91
C THR A 173 -2.23 -4.57 6.40
N LEU A 174 -2.47 -3.77 5.36
CA LEU A 174 -1.56 -2.72 4.89
C LEU A 174 -1.17 -1.76 6.01
N LEU A 175 -2.11 -1.47 6.90
CA LEU A 175 -1.91 -0.55 8.01
C LEU A 175 -0.86 -1.03 9.03
N CYS A 176 -0.48 -2.31 8.99
CA CYS A 176 0.62 -2.82 9.82
C CYS A 176 1.94 -2.10 9.52
N ASP A 177 2.21 -1.72 8.27
CA ASP A 177 3.44 -1.02 7.92
C ASP A 177 3.51 0.37 8.58
N PRO A 178 2.61 1.33 8.31
CA PRO A 178 2.70 2.66 8.89
C PRO A 178 2.48 2.66 10.42
N ILE A 179 1.63 1.79 10.96
CA ILE A 179 1.44 1.70 12.41
C ILE A 179 2.70 1.15 13.11
N THR A 180 3.39 0.18 12.50
CA THR A 180 4.67 -0.31 13.02
C THR A 180 5.77 0.76 12.91
N ARG A 181 5.82 1.52 11.80
CA ARG A 181 6.73 2.67 11.65
C ARG A 181 6.48 3.72 12.73
N LEU A 182 5.22 3.93 13.10
CA LEU A 182 4.87 4.84 14.19
C LEU A 182 5.37 4.33 15.56
N TYR A 183 5.42 3.00 15.78
CA TYR A 183 6.08 2.44 16.95
C TYR A 183 7.57 2.74 16.96
N GLU A 184 8.27 2.59 15.85
CA GLU A 184 9.71 2.90 15.75
C GLU A 184 10.00 4.35 16.12
N LEU A 185 9.14 5.28 15.75
CA LEU A 185 9.29 6.72 16.02
C LEU A 185 8.91 7.13 17.46
N THR A 186 7.93 6.45 18.04
CA THR A 186 7.31 6.90 19.30
C THR A 186 7.63 6.01 20.51
N GLY A 187 8.05 4.77 20.28
CA GLY A 187 8.24 3.74 21.31
C GLY A 187 6.92 3.26 21.96
N LYS A 188 5.74 3.68 21.46
CA LYS A 188 4.44 3.33 22.06
C LYS A 188 4.08 1.89 21.72
N LYS A 189 4.24 0.98 22.66
CA LYS A 189 4.03 -0.48 22.50
C LYS A 189 2.69 -0.86 21.89
N LYS A 190 1.61 -0.11 22.18
CA LYS A 190 0.28 -0.37 21.64
C LYS A 190 0.26 -0.52 20.11
N TYR A 191 1.12 0.20 19.40
CA TYR A 191 1.21 0.14 17.93
C TYR A 191 1.87 -1.16 17.46
N LEU A 192 2.97 -1.56 18.12
CA LEU A 192 3.61 -2.85 17.82
C LEU A 192 2.69 -4.02 18.15
N GLU A 193 2.08 -4.01 19.33
CA GLU A 193 1.17 -5.07 19.82
C GLU A 193 -0.01 -5.24 18.87
N TRP A 194 -0.59 -4.14 18.37
CA TRP A 194 -1.68 -4.19 17.40
C TRP A 194 -1.23 -4.83 16.08
N SER A 195 -0.10 -4.40 15.53
CA SER A 195 0.41 -4.95 14.27
C SER A 195 0.77 -6.43 14.38
N GLN A 196 1.39 -6.85 15.49
CA GLN A 196 1.65 -8.26 15.77
C GLN A 196 0.36 -9.07 15.87
N TRP A 197 -0.67 -8.52 16.53
CA TRP A 197 -1.96 -9.17 16.63
C TRP A 197 -2.63 -9.34 15.27
N VAL A 198 -2.65 -8.30 14.42
CA VAL A 198 -3.21 -8.38 13.05
C VAL A 198 -2.49 -9.46 12.26
N VAL A 199 -1.17 -9.45 12.23
CA VAL A 199 -0.38 -10.42 11.45
C VAL A 199 -0.57 -11.85 11.96
N SER A 200 -0.66 -12.05 13.28
CA SER A 200 -0.95 -13.38 13.87
C SER A 200 -2.34 -13.92 13.53
N ASN A 201 -3.26 -13.06 13.11
CA ASN A 201 -4.65 -13.40 12.82
C ASN A 201 -5.06 -13.09 11.37
N ILE A 202 -4.11 -12.96 10.45
CA ILE A 202 -4.35 -12.45 9.10
C ILE A 202 -5.41 -13.27 8.34
N ASP A 203 -5.37 -14.59 8.42
CA ASP A 203 -6.33 -15.45 7.72
C ASP A 203 -7.73 -15.33 8.33
N LYS A 204 -7.83 -15.23 9.65
CA LYS A 204 -9.10 -14.94 10.35
C LYS A 204 -9.59 -13.53 10.01
N TRP A 205 -8.68 -12.56 9.96
CA TRP A 205 -8.95 -11.17 9.63
C TRP A 205 -9.51 -11.02 8.21
N SER A 206 -8.85 -11.62 7.25
CA SER A 206 -9.25 -11.59 5.85
C SER A 206 -10.42 -12.52 5.51
N GLY A 207 -10.58 -13.61 6.28
CA GLY A 207 -11.51 -14.69 5.99
C GLY A 207 -11.03 -15.66 4.90
N TRP A 208 -9.73 -15.62 4.57
CA TRP A 208 -9.05 -16.48 3.59
C TRP A 208 -7.76 -17.04 4.18
N ASP A 209 -7.21 -18.10 3.59
CA ASP A 209 -6.02 -18.79 4.08
C ASP A 209 -4.73 -18.42 3.32
N ALA A 210 -4.76 -17.34 2.54
CA ALA A 210 -3.65 -16.94 1.67
C ALA A 210 -2.35 -16.68 2.44
N PHE A 211 -2.40 -16.11 3.64
CA PHE A 211 -1.20 -15.87 4.43
C PHE A 211 -0.56 -17.16 4.96
N SER A 212 -1.36 -18.13 5.42
CA SER A 212 -0.85 -19.45 5.80
C SER A 212 -0.22 -20.16 4.62
N ARG A 213 -0.85 -20.06 3.43
CA ARG A 213 -0.36 -20.70 2.20
C ARG A 213 0.94 -20.10 1.66
N LEU A 214 1.40 -18.96 2.15
CA LEU A 214 2.74 -18.44 1.84
C LEU A 214 3.85 -19.40 2.28
N ASP A 215 3.60 -20.29 3.23
CA ASP A 215 4.56 -21.35 3.56
C ASP A 215 4.76 -22.30 2.38
N SER A 216 3.68 -22.69 1.70
CA SER A 216 3.74 -23.52 0.49
C SER A 216 4.39 -22.80 -0.68
N VAL A 217 4.22 -21.47 -0.77
CA VAL A 217 4.94 -20.67 -1.76
C VAL A 217 6.44 -20.68 -1.46
N ALA A 218 6.82 -20.46 -0.21
CA ALA A 218 8.21 -20.47 0.21
C ALA A 218 8.88 -21.85 0.08
N ASP A 219 8.11 -22.94 0.09
CA ASP A 219 8.59 -24.29 -0.15
C ASP A 219 8.58 -24.68 -1.65
N GLY A 220 8.15 -23.78 -2.53
CA GLY A 220 8.08 -24.02 -3.97
C GLY A 220 6.97 -24.99 -4.42
N THR A 221 6.04 -25.33 -3.52
CA THR A 221 4.91 -26.26 -3.82
C THR A 221 3.66 -25.56 -4.33
N LEU A 222 3.62 -24.24 -4.25
CA LEU A 222 2.53 -23.37 -4.71
C LEU A 222 3.11 -22.11 -5.35
N GLY A 223 2.48 -21.59 -6.41
CA GLY A 223 2.79 -20.28 -6.96
C GLY A 223 1.92 -19.16 -6.33
N VAL A 224 2.42 -17.93 -6.33
CA VAL A 224 1.64 -16.76 -5.86
C VAL A 224 0.36 -16.57 -6.67
N ASP A 225 0.36 -16.95 -7.95
CA ASP A 225 -0.79 -16.92 -8.86
C ASP A 225 -1.91 -17.91 -8.48
N LYS A 226 -1.64 -18.85 -7.58
CA LYS A 226 -2.63 -19.82 -7.06
C LYS A 226 -3.16 -19.47 -5.67
N LEU A 227 -2.73 -18.36 -5.10
CA LEU A 227 -3.29 -17.88 -3.83
C LEU A 227 -4.74 -17.42 -4.02
N GLN A 228 -5.57 -17.63 -2.99
CA GLN A 228 -6.96 -17.18 -2.98
C GLN A 228 -7.22 -16.31 -1.74
N PRO A 229 -7.89 -15.16 -1.88
CA PRO A 229 -8.34 -14.57 -3.16
C PRO A 229 -7.13 -14.24 -4.05
N TYR A 230 -7.36 -14.01 -5.32
CA TYR A 230 -6.29 -13.53 -6.20
C TYR A 230 -5.65 -12.29 -5.61
N VAL A 231 -4.32 -12.32 -5.47
CA VAL A 231 -3.61 -11.21 -4.82
C VAL A 231 -3.41 -10.07 -5.80
N HIS A 232 -3.88 -8.90 -5.41
CA HIS A 232 -3.59 -7.68 -6.14
C HIS A 232 -2.10 -7.33 -5.93
N SER A 233 -1.33 -7.36 -6.99
CA SER A 233 0.13 -7.31 -6.95
C SER A 233 0.70 -6.14 -6.14
N HIS A 234 0.17 -4.94 -6.34
CA HIS A 234 0.62 -3.74 -5.63
C HIS A 234 0.38 -3.83 -4.12
N THR A 235 -0.85 -4.14 -3.69
CA THR A 235 -1.18 -4.24 -2.25
C THR A 235 -0.52 -5.45 -1.59
N PHE A 236 -0.24 -6.51 -2.33
CA PHE A 236 0.50 -7.67 -1.86
C PHE A 236 1.93 -7.29 -1.44
N HIS A 237 2.63 -6.53 -2.28
CA HIS A 237 3.96 -6.01 -1.94
C HIS A 237 3.92 -5.07 -0.75
N MET A 238 2.91 -4.20 -0.66
CA MET A 238 2.76 -3.27 0.46
C MET A 238 2.57 -4.00 1.79
N ASN A 239 1.77 -5.07 1.83
CA ASN A 239 1.65 -5.93 3.00
C ASN A 239 3.00 -6.52 3.42
N PHE A 240 3.79 -6.99 2.45
CA PHE A 240 5.10 -7.56 2.70
C PHE A 240 6.09 -6.54 3.30
N MET A 241 6.02 -5.28 2.90
CA MET A 241 6.81 -4.22 3.52
C MET A 241 6.51 -4.11 5.03
N GLY A 242 5.25 -4.19 5.42
CA GLY A 242 4.84 -4.26 6.83
C GLY A 242 5.36 -5.50 7.55
N PHE A 243 5.35 -6.66 6.91
CA PHE A 243 5.88 -7.90 7.50
C PHE A 243 7.40 -7.84 7.69
N LEU A 244 8.13 -7.28 6.74
CA LEU A 244 9.58 -7.07 6.88
C LEU A 244 9.92 -6.07 7.99
N ARG A 245 9.11 -5.02 8.15
CA ARG A 245 9.27 -4.07 9.27
C ARG A 245 9.06 -4.75 10.62
N LEU A 246 8.02 -5.58 10.75
CA LEU A 246 7.79 -6.40 11.95
C LEU A 246 8.94 -7.39 12.20
N TYR A 247 9.43 -8.06 11.16
CA TYR A 247 10.60 -8.93 11.27
C TYR A 247 11.82 -8.18 11.82
N ARG A 248 12.10 -6.97 11.35
CA ARG A 248 13.22 -6.15 11.80
C ARG A 248 13.17 -5.86 13.31
N ILE A 249 11.95 -5.67 13.84
CA ILE A 249 11.74 -5.33 15.26
C ILE A 249 11.69 -6.59 16.13
N THR A 250 11.02 -7.65 15.64
CA THR A 250 10.70 -8.84 16.46
C THR A 250 11.69 -9.99 16.29
N GLY A 251 12.41 -10.04 15.17
CA GLY A 251 13.25 -11.16 14.77
C GLY A 251 12.46 -12.40 14.31
N ASP A 252 11.16 -12.28 14.05
CA ASP A 252 10.33 -13.40 13.58
C ASP A 252 10.70 -13.83 12.16
N LYS A 253 11.55 -14.84 12.08
CA LYS A 253 12.07 -15.39 10.82
C LYS A 253 10.99 -15.98 9.92
N THR A 254 9.80 -16.29 10.43
CA THR A 254 8.69 -16.79 9.64
C THR A 254 8.22 -15.73 8.65
N LEU A 255 8.20 -14.47 9.06
CA LEU A 255 7.83 -13.35 8.20
C LEU A 255 8.84 -13.17 7.06
N LEU A 256 10.12 -13.16 7.37
CA LEU A 256 11.18 -13.07 6.34
C LEU A 256 11.08 -14.24 5.35
N ARG A 257 10.94 -15.49 5.85
CA ARG A 257 10.82 -16.66 5.00
C ARG A 257 9.62 -16.59 4.05
N LYS A 258 8.45 -16.20 4.54
CA LYS A 258 7.25 -16.05 3.71
C LYS A 258 7.45 -14.99 2.62
N VAL A 259 8.01 -13.84 3.00
CA VAL A 259 8.22 -12.74 2.05
C VAL A 259 9.31 -13.05 1.04
N SER A 260 10.46 -13.59 1.46
CA SER A 260 11.53 -13.93 0.52
C SER A 260 11.10 -15.07 -0.43
N GLY A 261 10.37 -16.07 0.07
CA GLY A 261 9.85 -17.14 -0.78
C GLY A 261 8.84 -16.66 -1.82
N ALA A 262 7.94 -15.78 -1.44
CA ALA A 262 7.02 -15.13 -2.40
C ALA A 262 7.77 -14.24 -3.39
N TRP A 263 8.81 -13.54 -2.94
CA TRP A 263 9.67 -12.74 -3.81
C TRP A 263 10.38 -13.64 -4.84
N ASP A 264 10.92 -14.77 -4.42
CA ASP A 264 11.61 -15.72 -5.30
C ASP A 264 10.66 -16.26 -6.37
N ASP A 265 9.44 -16.65 -5.99
CA ASP A 265 8.40 -17.09 -6.94
C ASP A 265 8.01 -16.01 -7.95
N ILE A 266 7.80 -14.76 -7.49
CA ILE A 266 7.50 -13.64 -8.38
C ILE A 266 8.66 -13.35 -9.32
N HIS A 267 9.88 -13.31 -8.81
CA HIS A 267 11.08 -13.05 -9.60
C HIS A 267 11.29 -14.08 -10.69
N GLU A 268 11.14 -15.36 -10.38
CA GLU A 268 11.38 -16.46 -11.32
C GLU A 268 10.23 -16.60 -12.34
N ARG A 269 8.97 -16.47 -11.87
CA ARG A 269 7.82 -16.94 -12.64
C ARG A 269 6.92 -15.81 -13.14
N GLN A 270 6.89 -14.66 -12.47
CA GLN A 270 5.93 -13.59 -12.76
C GLN A 270 6.57 -12.32 -13.34
N MET A 271 7.87 -12.13 -13.15
CA MET A 271 8.56 -10.94 -13.64
C MET A 271 8.74 -10.98 -15.17
N TYR A 272 8.49 -9.85 -15.82
CA TYR A 272 8.78 -9.64 -17.24
C TYR A 272 10.27 -9.37 -17.49
N ILE A 273 10.70 -9.47 -18.74
CA ILE A 273 12.10 -9.26 -19.12
C ILE A 273 12.61 -7.86 -18.75
N THR A 274 11.74 -6.87 -18.73
CA THR A 274 12.05 -5.51 -18.29
C THR A 274 12.24 -5.36 -16.78
N GLY A 275 11.91 -6.39 -16.00
CA GLY A 275 11.92 -6.34 -14.54
C GLY A 275 10.58 -5.95 -13.91
N GLY A 276 9.62 -5.49 -14.72
CA GLY A 276 8.29 -5.15 -14.23
C GLY A 276 7.42 -6.38 -13.99
N VAL A 277 6.36 -6.19 -13.23
CA VAL A 277 5.46 -7.26 -12.80
C VAL A 277 4.00 -6.90 -13.06
N SER A 278 3.13 -7.87 -12.95
CA SER A 278 1.67 -7.84 -13.01
C SER A 278 1.05 -8.06 -14.39
N VAL A 279 -0.09 -8.75 -14.35
CA VAL A 279 -1.04 -8.94 -15.44
C VAL A 279 -2.40 -8.53 -14.90
N ALA A 280 -3.03 -7.51 -15.50
CA ALA A 280 -4.31 -6.97 -15.01
C ALA A 280 -4.31 -6.74 -13.48
N GLU A 281 -3.22 -6.15 -12.97
CA GLU A 281 -3.01 -5.84 -11.54
C GLU A 281 -2.81 -7.07 -10.62
N HIS A 282 -2.69 -8.28 -11.19
CA HIS A 282 -2.59 -9.54 -10.45
C HIS A 282 -1.42 -10.42 -10.92
N TYR A 283 -1.31 -11.62 -10.36
CA TYR A 283 -0.43 -12.70 -10.79
C TYR A 283 -1.27 -13.87 -11.31
N GLU A 284 -1.36 -14.03 -12.62
CA GLU A 284 -2.26 -15.01 -13.23
C GLU A 284 -1.56 -16.03 -14.13
N HIS A 285 -0.43 -15.66 -14.70
CA HIS A 285 0.21 -16.47 -15.75
C HIS A 285 1.61 -16.92 -15.32
N ASP A 286 1.74 -18.22 -15.08
CA ASP A 286 3.00 -18.86 -14.74
C ASP A 286 3.88 -19.03 -15.99
N TYR A 287 5.08 -18.47 -16.00
CA TYR A 287 6.08 -18.47 -17.10
C TYR A 287 5.58 -17.93 -18.45
N VAL A 288 4.35 -18.21 -18.83
CA VAL A 288 3.75 -17.78 -20.10
C VAL A 288 2.90 -16.53 -19.83
N LYS A 289 3.41 -15.37 -20.20
CA LYS A 289 2.80 -14.07 -19.93
C LYS A 289 2.23 -13.47 -21.22
N PRO A 290 1.11 -12.74 -21.15
CA PRO A 290 0.63 -11.96 -22.28
C PRO A 290 1.66 -10.88 -22.64
N LEU A 291 1.72 -10.54 -23.94
CA LEU A 291 2.63 -9.51 -24.46
C LEU A 291 1.91 -8.20 -24.80
N SER A 292 0.64 -8.11 -24.46
CA SER A 292 -0.19 -6.93 -24.70
C SER A 292 -1.35 -6.86 -23.71
N GLY A 293 -2.04 -5.74 -23.65
CA GLY A 293 -3.12 -5.48 -22.71
C GLY A 293 -2.65 -4.76 -21.47
N ASN A 294 -3.37 -4.95 -20.37
CA ASN A 294 -3.05 -4.33 -19.07
C ASN A 294 -1.96 -5.13 -18.36
N ILE A 295 -0.73 -5.00 -18.82
CA ILE A 295 0.43 -5.71 -18.30
C ILE A 295 1.48 -4.72 -17.81
N VAL A 296 2.36 -5.20 -16.94
CA VAL A 296 3.51 -4.45 -16.41
C VAL A 296 3.04 -3.10 -15.87
N GLU A 297 2.19 -3.16 -14.86
CA GLU A 297 1.65 -1.98 -14.21
C GLU A 297 2.72 -1.23 -13.44
N THR A 298 2.82 0.07 -13.63
CA THR A 298 3.88 0.88 -13.01
C THR A 298 3.74 0.94 -11.48
N CYS A 299 2.52 1.01 -10.92
CA CYS A 299 2.38 1.04 -9.46
C CYS A 299 2.77 -0.29 -8.80
N ALA A 300 2.40 -1.43 -9.38
CA ALA A 300 2.83 -2.73 -8.91
C ALA A 300 4.35 -2.89 -9.00
N THR A 301 4.93 -2.40 -10.09
CA THR A 301 6.37 -2.43 -10.33
C THR A 301 7.14 -1.54 -9.35
N MET A 302 6.59 -0.37 -8.99
CA MET A 302 7.21 0.52 -7.98
C MET A 302 7.17 -0.11 -6.58
N SER A 303 6.05 -0.70 -6.16
CA SER A 303 5.99 -1.41 -4.87
C SER A 303 6.86 -2.67 -4.85
N TRP A 304 7.01 -3.35 -6.00
CA TRP A 304 7.97 -4.43 -6.18
C TRP A 304 9.41 -3.96 -5.96
N MET A 305 9.77 -2.80 -6.49
CA MET A 305 11.09 -2.20 -6.27
C MET A 305 11.32 -1.86 -4.79
N GLN A 306 10.33 -1.26 -4.12
CA GLN A 306 10.42 -0.92 -2.70
C GLN A 306 10.58 -2.16 -1.81
N LEU A 307 9.83 -3.22 -2.10
CA LEU A 307 9.95 -4.51 -1.42
C LEU A 307 11.34 -5.12 -1.64
N THR A 308 11.83 -5.10 -2.89
CA THR A 308 13.14 -5.63 -3.27
C THR A 308 14.27 -4.86 -2.56
N GLN A 309 14.15 -3.54 -2.45
CA GLN A 309 15.08 -2.71 -1.70
C GLN A 309 15.12 -3.12 -0.22
N GLN A 310 13.98 -3.30 0.43
CA GLN A 310 13.94 -3.72 1.84
C GLN A 310 14.57 -5.10 2.05
N LEU A 311 14.35 -6.04 1.14
CA LEU A 311 15.00 -7.36 1.19
C LEU A 311 16.52 -7.25 0.99
N LEU A 312 16.98 -6.38 0.07
CA LEU A 312 18.41 -6.10 -0.09
C LEU A 312 19.04 -5.55 1.20
N GLU A 313 18.40 -4.57 1.83
CA GLU A 313 18.86 -3.95 3.07
C GLU A 313 18.93 -4.96 4.24
N LEU A 314 17.99 -5.90 4.29
CA LEU A 314 17.90 -6.88 5.37
C LEU A 314 18.84 -8.07 5.20
N THR A 315 19.13 -8.48 3.95
CA THR A 315 19.84 -9.73 3.66
C THR A 315 21.21 -9.53 3.04
N GLY A 316 21.42 -8.45 2.29
CA GLY A 316 22.63 -8.17 1.52
C GLY A 316 22.80 -9.09 0.30
N GLU A 317 21.77 -9.86 -0.11
CA GLU A 317 21.88 -10.81 -1.23
C GLU A 317 21.85 -10.07 -2.58
N SER A 318 22.82 -10.38 -3.45
CA SER A 318 22.99 -9.68 -4.75
C SER A 318 21.81 -9.85 -5.71
N LYS A 319 21.02 -10.92 -5.60
CA LYS A 319 19.86 -11.17 -6.45
C LYS A 319 18.85 -10.00 -6.39
N TYR A 320 18.72 -9.37 -5.23
CA TYR A 320 17.84 -8.20 -5.06
C TYR A 320 18.42 -6.96 -5.76
N ALA A 321 19.73 -6.76 -5.70
CA ALA A 321 20.39 -5.66 -6.40
C ALA A 321 20.27 -5.81 -7.92
N ASP A 322 20.49 -7.04 -8.43
CA ASP A 322 20.37 -7.36 -9.86
C ASP A 322 18.93 -7.10 -10.38
N ALA A 323 17.92 -7.49 -9.59
CA ALA A 323 16.52 -7.23 -9.91
C ALA A 323 16.20 -5.74 -9.93
N MET A 324 16.70 -4.97 -8.95
CA MET A 324 16.51 -3.52 -8.89
C MET A 324 17.16 -2.80 -10.06
N GLU A 325 18.40 -3.16 -10.43
CA GLU A 325 19.10 -2.57 -11.58
C GLU A 325 18.30 -2.77 -12.86
N ARG A 326 17.87 -4.01 -13.13
CA ARG A 326 17.05 -4.35 -14.29
C ARG A 326 15.77 -3.52 -14.33
N LEU A 327 15.07 -3.46 -13.21
CA LEU A 327 13.82 -2.76 -13.06
C LEU A 327 13.96 -1.26 -13.28
N MET A 328 14.94 -0.63 -12.64
CA MET A 328 15.17 0.82 -12.76
C MET A 328 15.48 1.22 -14.21
N ILE A 329 16.38 0.49 -14.86
CA ILE A 329 16.85 0.87 -16.20
C ILE A 329 15.78 0.58 -17.25
N ASN A 330 15.20 -0.62 -17.23
CA ASN A 330 14.37 -1.08 -18.33
C ASN A 330 12.86 -0.80 -18.15
N HIS A 331 12.41 -0.44 -16.92
CA HIS A 331 11.00 -0.12 -16.68
C HIS A 331 10.82 1.30 -16.14
N VAL A 332 11.38 1.62 -14.96
CA VAL A 332 11.07 2.88 -14.27
C VAL A 332 11.45 4.10 -15.11
N PHE A 333 12.68 4.11 -15.66
CA PHE A 333 13.11 5.21 -16.53
C PHE A 333 12.42 5.18 -17.90
N ALA A 334 12.11 4.00 -18.43
CA ALA A 334 11.43 3.87 -19.71
C ALA A 334 9.93 4.22 -19.64
N ALA A 335 9.31 4.08 -18.48
CA ALA A 335 7.91 4.44 -18.27
C ALA A 335 7.69 5.95 -18.22
N GLN A 336 8.72 6.74 -17.87
CA GLN A 336 8.61 8.18 -17.73
C GLN A 336 8.85 8.91 -19.05
N ASP A 337 7.94 9.80 -19.42
CA ASP A 337 8.14 10.75 -20.49
C ASP A 337 9.18 11.81 -20.06
N CYS A 338 10.22 12.00 -20.86
CA CYS A 338 11.36 12.84 -20.51
C CYS A 338 11.05 14.35 -20.52
N GLU A 339 9.97 14.77 -21.20
CA GLU A 339 9.60 16.18 -21.31
C GLU A 339 8.54 16.56 -20.29
N SER A 340 7.48 15.75 -20.15
CA SER A 340 6.34 16.02 -19.26
C SER A 340 6.52 15.47 -17.85
N GLY A 341 7.43 14.52 -17.64
CA GLY A 341 7.58 13.81 -16.37
C GLY A 341 6.43 12.84 -16.04
N VAL A 342 5.46 12.68 -16.94
CA VAL A 342 4.33 11.77 -16.75
C VAL A 342 4.79 10.33 -16.92
N CYS A 343 4.36 9.44 -16.02
CA CYS A 343 4.64 8.01 -16.13
C CYS A 343 3.46 7.28 -16.77
N ARG A 344 3.74 6.34 -17.65
CA ARG A 344 2.74 5.42 -18.20
C ARG A 344 2.27 4.48 -17.11
N TYR A 345 0.96 4.22 -17.05
CA TYR A 345 0.40 3.29 -16.07
C TYR A 345 0.70 1.83 -16.44
N HIS A 346 0.54 1.45 -17.69
CA HIS A 346 0.95 0.16 -18.24
C HIS A 346 2.04 0.34 -19.29
N THR A 347 3.00 -0.57 -19.33
CA THR A 347 4.09 -0.55 -20.30
C THR A 347 4.11 -1.86 -21.10
N ALA A 348 4.73 -1.83 -22.28
CA ALA A 348 5.05 -3.08 -22.97
C ALA A 348 6.22 -3.80 -22.26
N PRO A 349 6.32 -5.13 -22.36
CA PRO A 349 7.42 -5.89 -21.82
C PRO A 349 8.76 -5.59 -22.49
#